data_6757771365988fd556c578fd51df597e
#
_entry.id   6757771365988fd556c578fd51df597e
#
_cell.length_a   1.000
_cell.length_b   1.000
_cell.length_c   1.000
_cell.angle_alpha   90.00
_cell.angle_beta   90.00
_cell.angle_gamma   90.00
#
_symmetry.space_group_name_H-M   'P 1'
#
loop_
_entity.id
_entity.type
_entity.pdbx_description
1 polymer ?
#
loop_
_entity_poly.entity_id
_entity_poly.type
_entity_poly.pdbx_seq_one_letter_code
_entity_poly.pdbx_strand_id
1 'polypeptide(L)'
;MQNGRMQNGKFELITTCGNARRGRMHTVHGEIETPVFMNVGTAAAIRGGAGTDDLRRIGCQVELSNTYHLHIRPGDELIRKLGGLHKFMNWDVRNIIKSLLSEIF
;
A
#
# COMPACT_ATOMS: atom_id res chain seq x y z
N MET A 1 20.21 -19.35 -1.38
CA MET A 1 20.59 -17.99 -1.06
C MET A 1 19.84 -17.03 -1.96
N GLN A 2 19.39 -15.94 -1.43
CA GLN A 2 18.45 -15.08 -2.15
C GLN A 2 19.12 -13.95 -2.92
N ASN A 3 20.34 -14.17 -3.38
CA ASN A 3 21.07 -13.21 -4.22
C ASN A 3 21.09 -11.79 -3.66
N GLY A 4 21.22 -11.65 -2.34
CA GLY A 4 21.27 -10.35 -1.70
C GLY A 4 19.95 -9.63 -1.53
N ARG A 5 18.85 -10.23 -1.97
CA ARG A 5 17.53 -9.63 -1.79
C ARG A 5 17.00 -9.88 -0.40
N MET A 6 16.46 -8.86 0.22
CA MET A 6 15.76 -9.02 1.49
C MET A 6 14.45 -9.74 1.27
N GLN A 7 14.04 -10.57 2.23
CA GLN A 7 12.76 -11.24 2.18
C GLN A 7 11.62 -10.23 2.30
N ASN A 8 10.49 -10.55 1.62
CA ASN A 8 9.29 -9.74 1.75
C ASN A 8 8.84 -9.69 3.21
N GLY A 9 8.38 -8.53 3.63
CA GLY A 9 7.97 -8.30 5.01
C GLY A 9 9.12 -7.95 5.95
N LYS A 10 10.34 -7.94 5.47
CA LYS A 10 11.50 -7.56 6.29
C LYS A 10 11.66 -6.05 6.34
N PHE A 11 12.08 -5.58 7.50
CA PHE A 11 12.44 -4.18 7.70
C PHE A 11 13.95 -4.08 7.87
N GLU A 12 14.55 -3.16 7.14
CA GLU A 12 15.97 -2.90 7.20
C GLU A 12 16.21 -1.51 7.76
N LEU A 13 16.90 -1.42 8.89
CA LEU A 13 17.30 -0.13 9.45
C LEU A 13 18.53 0.36 8.71
N ILE A 14 18.42 1.52 8.05
CA ILE A 14 19.53 2.05 7.25
C ILE A 14 20.42 2.96 8.06
N THR A 15 19.83 3.91 8.79
CA THR A 15 20.62 4.84 9.60
C THR A 15 19.77 5.44 10.73
N THR A 16 20.45 5.98 11.71
CA THR A 16 19.82 6.67 12.84
C THR A 16 20.50 8.00 13.06
N CYS A 17 19.74 8.94 13.63
CA CYS A 17 20.28 10.22 14.07
C CYS A 17 19.52 10.61 15.34
N GLY A 18 20.17 10.43 16.49
CA GLY A 18 19.48 10.56 17.76
C GLY A 18 18.35 9.53 17.86
N ASN A 19 17.14 9.99 18.09
CA ASN A 19 15.97 9.12 18.11
C ASN A 19 15.31 8.95 16.75
N ALA A 20 15.80 9.66 15.73
CA ALA A 20 15.26 9.53 14.38
C ALA A 20 15.85 8.29 13.71
N ARG A 21 15.03 7.63 12.89
CA ARG A 21 15.43 6.41 12.20
C ARG A 21 15.02 6.48 10.74
N ARG A 22 15.89 6.01 9.87
CA ARG A 22 15.55 5.81 8.47
C ARG A 22 15.68 4.33 8.16
N GLY A 23 14.69 3.80 7.49
CA GLY A 23 14.69 2.39 7.17
C GLY A 23 14.03 2.09 5.83
N ARG A 24 13.93 0.82 5.52
CA ARG A 24 13.33 0.34 4.28
C ARG A 24 12.58 -0.93 4.57
N MET A 25 11.33 -0.98 4.11
CA MET A 25 10.50 -2.16 4.24
C MET A 25 10.38 -2.84 2.88
N HIS A 26 10.65 -4.14 2.85
CA HIS A 26 10.62 -4.92 1.61
C HIS A 26 9.29 -5.66 1.49
N THR A 27 8.60 -5.47 0.38
CA THR A 27 7.32 -6.11 0.13
C THR A 27 7.28 -6.71 -1.27
N VAL A 28 6.23 -7.48 -1.56
CA VAL A 28 6.07 -8.11 -2.88
C VAL A 28 5.90 -7.07 -4.00
N HIS A 29 5.41 -5.88 -3.66
CA HIS A 29 5.18 -4.82 -4.65
C HIS A 29 6.34 -3.84 -4.76
N GLY A 30 7.36 -4.00 -3.94
CA GLY A 30 8.52 -3.14 -3.96
C GLY A 30 8.93 -2.71 -2.56
N GLU A 31 9.77 -1.71 -2.50
CA GLU A 31 10.32 -1.21 -1.25
C GLU A 31 9.61 0.06 -0.81
N ILE A 32 9.39 0.18 0.48
CA ILE A 32 8.86 1.40 1.10
C ILE A 32 9.97 2.05 1.89
N GLU A 33 10.29 3.28 1.57
CA GLU A 33 11.21 4.09 2.35
C GLU A 33 10.51 4.62 3.59
N THR A 34 11.14 4.53 4.75
CA THR A 34 10.58 5.04 6.00
C THR A 34 11.48 6.12 6.60
N PRO A 35 10.93 7.09 7.31
CA PRO A 35 9.52 7.21 7.72
C PRO A 35 8.58 7.45 6.54
N VAL A 36 7.35 6.94 6.66
CA VAL A 36 6.35 7.05 5.60
C VAL A 36 4.99 7.28 6.23
N PHE A 37 4.17 8.09 5.58
CA PHE A 37 2.78 8.29 5.97
C PHE A 37 1.88 7.34 5.18
N MET A 38 1.05 6.60 5.89
CA MET A 38 0.11 5.68 5.28
C MET A 38 -1.25 6.34 5.17
N ASN A 39 -1.60 6.79 3.98
CA ASN A 39 -2.88 7.43 3.71
C ASN A 39 -4.01 6.41 3.82
N VAL A 40 -5.18 6.87 4.24
CA VAL A 40 -6.34 5.98 4.38
C VAL A 40 -7.33 6.28 3.25
N GLY A 41 -7.57 5.26 2.40
CA GLY A 41 -8.57 5.33 1.37
C GLY A 41 -9.78 4.49 1.74
N THR A 42 -10.90 5.13 2.04
CA THR A 42 -12.09 4.42 2.53
C THR A 42 -12.75 3.59 1.44
N ALA A 43 -12.94 4.16 0.26
CA ALA A 43 -13.60 3.51 -0.86
C ALA A 43 -12.69 3.55 -2.09
N ALA A 44 -11.46 3.05 -1.93
CA ALA A 44 -10.43 3.07 -2.95
C ALA A 44 -9.99 4.50 -3.34
N ALA A 45 -10.31 5.47 -2.49
CA ALA A 45 -9.92 6.87 -2.67
C ALA A 45 -9.95 7.57 -1.32
N ILE A 46 -9.17 8.62 -1.18
CA ILE A 46 -9.14 9.41 0.03
C ILE A 46 -10.38 10.31 0.05
N ARG A 47 -11.02 10.39 1.21
CA ARG A 47 -12.19 11.26 1.37
C ARG A 47 -11.79 12.70 1.08
N GLY A 48 -12.68 13.41 0.40
CA GLY A 48 -12.44 14.80 0.03
C GLY A 48 -11.97 14.99 -1.40
N GLY A 49 -11.73 13.91 -2.14
CA GLY A 49 -11.51 14.00 -3.57
C GLY A 49 -10.14 13.65 -4.09
N ALA A 50 -9.24 13.13 -3.24
CA ALA A 50 -7.92 12.69 -3.72
C ALA A 50 -7.99 11.26 -4.22
N GLY A 51 -7.76 11.07 -5.51
CA GLY A 51 -7.72 9.75 -6.14
C GLY A 51 -6.30 9.20 -6.25
N THR A 52 -6.20 8.02 -6.85
CA THR A 52 -4.92 7.33 -7.02
C THR A 52 -3.91 8.16 -7.81
N ASP A 53 -4.37 8.86 -8.84
CA ASP A 53 -3.49 9.71 -9.65
C ASP A 53 -2.88 10.84 -8.83
N ASP A 54 -3.65 11.42 -7.93
CA ASP A 54 -3.16 12.47 -7.06
C ASP A 54 -2.11 11.94 -6.09
N LEU A 55 -2.36 10.77 -5.51
CA LEU A 55 -1.42 10.12 -4.59
C LEU A 55 -0.12 9.75 -5.30
N ARG A 56 -0.23 9.28 -6.53
CA ARG A 56 0.93 8.93 -7.34
C ARG A 56 1.77 10.16 -7.63
N ARG A 57 1.12 11.28 -7.92
CA ARG A 57 1.79 12.53 -8.24
C ARG A 57 2.59 13.08 -7.06
N ILE A 58 2.09 12.93 -5.84
CA ILE A 58 2.81 13.41 -4.65
C ILE A 58 3.80 12.40 -4.08
N GLY A 59 3.95 11.24 -4.75
CA GLY A 59 4.94 10.23 -4.33
C GLY A 59 4.51 9.35 -3.18
N CYS A 60 3.20 9.17 -2.99
CA CYS A 60 2.69 8.29 -1.94
C CYS A 60 3.14 6.86 -2.22
N GLN A 61 3.70 6.20 -1.20
CA GLN A 61 4.23 4.86 -1.35
C GLN A 61 3.26 3.78 -0.90
N VAL A 62 2.37 4.10 0.04
CA VAL A 62 1.50 3.11 0.64
C VAL A 62 0.17 3.74 0.98
N GLU A 63 -0.90 2.98 0.77
CA GLU A 63 -2.25 3.40 1.12
C GLU A 63 -2.94 2.28 1.89
N LEU A 64 -3.68 2.65 2.91
CA LEU A 64 -4.46 1.70 3.70
C LEU A 64 -5.90 1.72 3.18
N SER A 65 -6.39 0.58 2.73
CA SER A 65 -7.77 0.42 2.31
C SER A 65 -8.57 -0.33 3.37
N ASN A 66 -9.81 0.08 3.55
CA ASN A 66 -10.69 -0.54 4.53
C ASN A 66 -11.52 -1.62 3.84
N THR A 67 -11.21 -2.86 4.16
CA THR A 67 -11.86 -4.02 3.57
C THR A 67 -13.36 -4.07 3.86
N TYR A 68 -13.76 -3.66 5.06
CA TYR A 68 -15.16 -3.67 5.44
C TYR A 68 -15.98 -2.74 4.52
N HIS A 69 -15.50 -1.53 4.30
CA HIS A 69 -16.20 -0.59 3.41
C HIS A 69 -16.26 -1.09 1.97
N LEU A 70 -15.18 -1.70 1.49
CA LEU A 70 -15.14 -2.23 0.13
C LEU A 70 -16.01 -3.47 -0.02
N HIS A 71 -16.14 -4.27 1.03
CA HIS A 71 -17.02 -5.43 1.03
C HIS A 71 -18.50 -5.00 0.88
N ILE A 72 -18.87 -3.91 1.56
CA ILE A 72 -20.23 -3.40 1.47
C ILE A 72 -20.47 -2.73 0.11
N ARG A 73 -19.50 -1.97 -0.37
CA ARG A 73 -19.62 -1.22 -1.62
C ARG A 73 -18.24 -1.00 -2.25
N PRO A 74 -17.98 -1.50 -3.45
CA PRO A 74 -18.90 -2.14 -4.40
C PRO A 74 -19.11 -3.63 -4.18
N GLY A 75 -18.43 -4.26 -3.22
CA GLY A 75 -18.47 -5.67 -2.97
C GLY A 75 -17.21 -6.38 -3.43
N ASP A 76 -16.83 -7.41 -2.69
CA ASP A 76 -15.59 -8.14 -2.94
C ASP A 76 -15.62 -8.90 -4.27
N GLU A 77 -16.80 -9.33 -4.71
CA GLU A 77 -16.92 -10.03 -5.97
C GLU A 77 -16.58 -9.16 -7.17
N LEU A 78 -17.06 -7.90 -7.16
CA LEU A 78 -16.71 -6.96 -8.22
C LEU A 78 -15.22 -6.66 -8.22
N ILE A 79 -14.62 -6.48 -7.04
CA ILE A 79 -13.19 -6.21 -6.93
C ILE A 79 -12.40 -7.39 -7.48
N ARG A 80 -12.84 -8.62 -7.20
CA ARG A 80 -12.21 -9.81 -7.74
C ARG A 80 -12.28 -9.87 -9.26
N LYS A 81 -13.46 -9.56 -9.83
CA LYS A 81 -13.64 -9.53 -11.28
C LYS A 81 -12.77 -8.50 -11.96
N LEU A 82 -12.49 -7.40 -11.27
CA LEU A 82 -11.63 -6.34 -11.81
C LEU A 82 -10.15 -6.59 -11.59
N GLY A 83 -9.78 -7.77 -11.09
CA GLY A 83 -8.39 -8.18 -10.99
C GLY A 83 -7.75 -7.97 -9.63
N GLY A 84 -8.55 -7.69 -8.61
CA GLY A 84 -8.05 -7.46 -7.26
C GLY A 84 -7.95 -6.00 -6.91
N LEU A 85 -7.57 -5.72 -5.68
CA LEU A 85 -7.63 -4.37 -5.14
C LEU A 85 -6.69 -3.39 -5.85
N HIS A 86 -5.48 -3.82 -6.16
CA HIS A 86 -4.53 -2.94 -6.85
C HIS A 86 -5.03 -2.50 -8.21
N LYS A 87 -5.59 -3.43 -8.99
CA LYS A 87 -6.15 -3.09 -10.29
C LYS A 87 -7.41 -2.26 -10.17
N PHE A 88 -8.26 -2.57 -9.19
CA PHE A 88 -9.47 -1.81 -8.94
C PHE A 88 -9.16 -0.34 -8.64
N MET A 89 -8.12 -0.10 -7.86
CA MET A 89 -7.69 1.24 -7.50
C MET A 89 -6.81 1.91 -8.54
N ASN A 90 -6.41 1.18 -9.57
CA ASN A 90 -5.44 1.65 -10.56
C ASN A 90 -4.12 2.04 -9.90
N TRP A 91 -3.67 1.22 -8.95
CA TRP A 91 -2.47 1.50 -8.17
C TRP A 91 -1.26 0.87 -8.86
N ASP A 92 -0.18 1.64 -8.95
CA ASP A 92 1.05 1.18 -9.58
C ASP A 92 1.64 -0.01 -8.82
N VAL A 93 2.26 -0.94 -9.56
CA VAL A 93 2.87 -2.13 -8.98
C VAL A 93 3.99 -1.82 -7.98
N ARG A 94 4.55 -0.63 -8.05
CA ARG A 94 5.60 -0.21 -7.12
C ARG A 94 5.06 0.37 -5.83
N ASN A 95 3.80 0.71 -5.80
CA ASN A 95 3.14 1.24 -4.61
C ASN A 95 2.35 0.15 -3.94
N ILE A 96 2.20 0.25 -2.63
CA ILE A 96 1.65 -0.82 -1.83
C ILE A 96 0.33 -0.38 -1.22
N ILE A 97 -0.66 -1.25 -1.36
CA ILE A 97 -1.93 -1.11 -0.68
C ILE A 97 -1.96 -2.13 0.45
N LYS A 98 -2.30 -1.68 1.61
CA LYS A 98 -2.52 -2.58 2.73
C LYS A 98 -4.00 -2.60 3.06
N SER A 99 -4.54 -3.79 3.15
CA SER A 99 -5.90 -4.00 3.61
C SER A 99 -5.89 -4.57 5.02
N LEU A 100 -6.87 -4.18 5.83
CA LEU A 100 -7.01 -4.72 7.16
C LEU A 100 -7.26 -6.23 7.14
N LEU A 101 -7.93 -6.70 6.09
CA LEU A 101 -8.20 -8.11 5.89
C LEU A 101 -7.75 -8.49 4.49
N SER A 102 -6.44 -8.53 4.30
CA SER A 102 -5.83 -8.72 2.98
C SER A 102 -6.23 -10.03 2.29
N GLU A 103 -6.72 -10.99 3.04
CA GLU A 103 -7.07 -12.29 2.49
C GLU A 103 -8.36 -12.27 1.66
N ILE A 104 -9.19 -11.22 1.82
CA ILE A 104 -10.45 -11.11 1.09
C ILE A 104 -10.22 -10.57 -0.32
N PHE A 105 -9.22 -9.77 -0.50
CA PHE A 105 -8.89 -9.12 -1.76
C PHE A 105 -7.48 -9.51 -2.19
#